data_3e3cad51d3993218094464ca11c91fb3
#
_entry.id   3e3cad51d3993218094464ca11c91fb3
#
_cell.length_a   1.000
_cell.length_b   1.000
_cell.length_c   1.000
_cell.angle_alpha   90.00
_cell.angle_beta   90.00
_cell.angle_gamma   90.00
#
_symmetry.space_group_name_H-M   'P 1'
#
loop_
_entity.id
_entity.type
_entity.pdbx_description
1 polymer ?
#
loop_
_entity_poly.entity_id
_entity_poly.type
_entity_poly.pdbx_seq_one_letter_code
_entity_poly.pdbx_strand_id
1 'polypeptide(L)'
;ISNAGIFGHSMGGHGALTIALKNPGKYKSLSAFAPIVAPMQCPWGKKALGGYLGPDQGAWQNYDATELIRSGKRFEGTILIDQGSADNFLEEQLKPHLFAEACEAAGQPLELRIQDGYDHSYYLMASFMEEHIRHHALALNTKA
;
A
#
# COMPACT_ATOMS: atom_id res chain seq x y z
N ILE A 1 -4.45 17.58 -13.78
CA ILE A 1 -4.20 16.25 -13.24
C ILE A 1 -2.82 15.80 -13.65
N SER A 2 -2.01 15.40 -12.68
CA SER A 2 -0.67 14.89 -12.91
C SER A 2 -0.70 13.58 -13.72
N ASN A 3 0.20 13.44 -14.68
CA ASN A 3 0.37 12.18 -15.40
C ASN A 3 1.47 11.34 -14.73
N ALA A 4 1.21 10.95 -13.48
CA ALA A 4 2.18 10.24 -12.66
C ALA A 4 1.54 9.03 -11.96
N GLY A 5 2.34 8.00 -11.78
CA GLY A 5 2.03 6.87 -10.91
C GLY A 5 2.93 6.92 -9.68
N ILE A 6 2.56 6.16 -8.66
CA ILE A 6 3.35 6.04 -7.44
C ILE A 6 3.42 4.58 -6.99
N PHE A 7 4.60 4.14 -6.59
CA PHE A 7 4.78 2.81 -6.02
C PHE A 7 5.95 2.80 -5.03
N GLY A 8 6.04 1.75 -4.24
CA GLY A 8 7.13 1.57 -3.29
C GLY A 8 7.17 0.17 -2.70
N HIS A 9 8.18 -0.09 -1.88
CA HIS A 9 8.44 -1.36 -1.22
C HIS A 9 8.45 -1.19 0.29
N SER A 10 7.79 -2.09 1.01
CA SER A 10 7.77 -2.15 2.47
C SER A 10 7.24 -0.84 3.10
N MET A 11 8.07 -0.12 3.84
CA MET A 11 7.73 1.20 4.38
C MET A 11 7.47 2.22 3.26
N GLY A 12 8.25 2.16 2.17
CA GLY A 12 8.01 2.97 0.97
C GLY A 12 6.70 2.60 0.27
N GLY A 13 6.32 1.33 0.33
CA GLY A 13 5.00 0.88 -0.16
C GLY A 13 3.86 1.49 0.64
N HIS A 14 3.99 1.54 1.95
CA HIS A 14 3.03 2.23 2.80
C HIS A 14 2.97 3.73 2.48
N GLY A 15 4.14 4.34 2.26
CA GLY A 15 4.21 5.74 1.84
C GLY A 15 3.46 5.99 0.54
N ALA A 16 3.62 5.11 -0.46
CA ALA A 16 2.89 5.22 -1.72
C ALA A 16 1.37 5.17 -1.49
N LEU A 17 0.91 4.22 -0.67
CA LEU A 17 -0.51 4.09 -0.35
C LEU A 17 -1.07 5.33 0.35
N THR A 18 -0.39 5.80 1.39
CA THR A 18 -0.88 6.94 2.18
C THR A 18 -0.86 8.24 1.38
N ILE A 19 0.20 8.49 0.62
CA ILE A 19 0.30 9.70 -0.20
C ILE A 19 -0.80 9.73 -1.25
N ALA A 20 -1.02 8.61 -1.95
CA ALA A 20 -2.07 8.55 -2.97
C ALA A 20 -3.47 8.70 -2.38
N LEU A 21 -3.75 8.05 -1.25
CA LEU A 21 -5.06 8.13 -0.59
C LEU A 21 -5.35 9.52 -0.02
N LYS A 22 -4.32 10.22 0.46
CA LYS A 22 -4.47 11.57 1.02
C LYS A 22 -4.54 12.65 -0.05
N ASN A 23 -4.19 12.34 -1.29
CA ASN A 23 -4.16 13.28 -2.41
C ASN A 23 -4.94 12.72 -3.60
N PRO A 24 -6.26 12.54 -3.47
CA PRO A 24 -7.07 11.95 -4.54
C PRO A 24 -6.97 12.76 -5.82
N GLY A 25 -6.82 12.06 -6.95
CA GLY A 25 -6.68 12.69 -8.27
C GLY A 25 -5.27 13.11 -8.62
N LYS A 26 -4.31 13.05 -7.70
CA LYS A 26 -2.93 13.45 -8.00
C LYS A 26 -2.15 12.38 -8.77
N TYR A 27 -2.42 11.12 -8.52
CA TYR A 27 -1.75 9.98 -9.19
C TYR A 27 -2.76 9.17 -9.98
N LYS A 28 -2.36 8.71 -11.17
CA LYS A 28 -3.21 7.87 -12.03
C LYS A 28 -3.09 6.39 -11.72
N SER A 29 -2.00 5.99 -11.08
CA SER A 29 -1.77 4.59 -10.74
C SER A 29 -1.04 4.46 -9.41
N LEU A 30 -1.30 3.34 -8.75
CA LEU A 30 -0.79 3.06 -7.41
C LEU A 30 -0.49 1.58 -7.29
N SER A 31 0.72 1.25 -6.84
CA SER A 31 1.07 -0.13 -6.54
C SER A 31 2.08 -0.20 -5.41
N ALA A 32 2.24 -1.40 -4.84
CA ALA A 32 3.20 -1.61 -3.76
C ALA A 32 3.70 -3.05 -3.74
N PHE A 33 4.94 -3.21 -3.28
CA PHE A 33 5.56 -4.51 -3.01
C PHE A 33 5.69 -4.68 -1.51
N ALA A 34 5.10 -5.72 -0.96
CA ALA A 34 5.18 -6.08 0.46
C ALA A 34 5.04 -4.87 1.40
N PRO A 35 3.99 -4.06 1.24
CA PRO A 35 3.86 -2.84 2.03
C PRO A 35 3.46 -3.12 3.47
N ILE A 36 3.88 -2.24 4.37
CA ILE A 36 3.19 -2.06 5.63
C ILE A 36 1.86 -1.40 5.26
N VAL A 37 0.75 -1.90 5.80
CA VAL A 37 -0.59 -1.37 5.44
C VAL A 37 -1.37 -0.86 6.63
N ALA A 38 -1.01 -1.30 7.84
CA ALA A 38 -1.71 -0.94 9.06
C ALA A 38 -0.68 -0.68 10.18
N PRO A 39 0.08 0.42 10.10
CA PRO A 39 1.15 0.68 11.07
C PRO A 39 0.64 0.79 12.51
N MET A 40 -0.59 1.20 12.73
CA MET A 40 -1.18 1.23 14.07
C MET A 40 -1.38 -0.17 14.67
N GLN A 41 -1.33 -1.22 13.85
CA GLN A 41 -1.55 -2.60 14.24
C GLN A 41 -0.27 -3.45 14.22
N CYS A 42 0.89 -2.84 14.05
CA CYS A 42 2.14 -3.58 14.01
C CYS A 42 3.25 -2.88 14.80
N PRO A 43 4.22 -3.66 15.36
CA PRO A 43 5.29 -3.09 16.18
C PRO A 43 6.14 -2.02 15.48
N TRP A 44 6.53 -2.25 14.23
CA TRP A 44 7.30 -1.28 13.46
C TRP A 44 6.56 0.04 13.28
N GLY A 45 5.28 -0.05 12.95
CA GLY A 45 4.46 1.12 12.73
C GLY A 45 4.24 1.91 14.00
N LYS A 46 3.97 1.25 15.11
CA LYS A 46 3.79 1.91 16.41
C LYS A 46 5.07 2.65 16.82
N LYS A 47 6.22 2.03 16.62
CA LYS A 47 7.51 2.67 16.91
C LYS A 47 7.74 3.91 16.04
N ALA A 48 7.50 3.79 14.74
CA ALA A 48 7.69 4.90 13.80
C ALA A 48 6.72 6.05 14.08
N LEU A 49 5.43 5.75 14.23
CA LEU A 49 4.42 6.76 14.48
C LEU A 49 4.63 7.46 15.83
N GLY A 50 4.97 6.70 16.86
CA GLY A 50 5.31 7.26 18.17
C GLY A 50 6.52 8.17 18.13
N GLY A 51 7.54 7.79 17.36
CA GLY A 51 8.77 8.59 17.20
C GLY A 51 8.55 9.88 16.41
N TYR A 52 7.74 9.81 15.32
CA TYR A 52 7.54 10.97 14.45
C TYR A 52 6.39 11.87 14.89
N LEU A 53 5.31 11.30 15.43
CA LEU A 53 4.07 12.02 15.72
C LEU A 53 3.76 12.15 17.21
N GLY A 54 4.56 11.51 18.08
CA GLY A 54 4.31 11.51 19.51
C GLY A 54 3.23 10.51 19.93
N PRO A 55 2.76 10.59 21.18
CA PRO A 55 1.85 9.57 21.74
C PRO A 55 0.38 9.69 21.33
N ASP A 56 -0.01 10.72 20.60
CA ASP A 56 -1.41 10.92 20.20
C ASP A 56 -1.80 9.99 19.06
N GLN A 57 -2.43 8.87 19.40
CA GLN A 57 -2.87 7.87 18.43
C GLN A 57 -3.95 8.40 17.49
N GLY A 58 -4.67 9.43 17.86
CA GLY A 58 -5.62 10.10 16.96
C GLY A 58 -4.92 10.72 15.75
N ALA A 59 -3.72 11.24 15.94
CA ALA A 59 -2.91 11.76 14.84
C ALA A 59 -2.39 10.64 13.92
N TRP A 60 -2.15 9.45 14.46
CA TRP A 60 -1.61 8.31 13.71
C TRP A 60 -2.53 7.82 12.60
N GLN A 61 -3.85 7.96 12.77
CA GLN A 61 -4.85 7.48 11.81
C GLN A 61 -4.66 8.10 10.42
N ASN A 62 -4.19 9.34 10.36
CA ASN A 62 -3.93 10.04 9.10
C ASN A 62 -2.71 9.48 8.34
N TYR A 63 -1.94 8.62 8.99
CA TYR A 63 -0.72 8.02 8.44
C TYR A 63 -0.81 6.49 8.45
N ASP A 64 -2.03 5.95 8.37
CA ASP A 64 -2.29 4.52 8.34
C ASP A 64 -3.21 4.22 7.15
N ALA A 65 -2.71 3.48 6.15
CA ALA A 65 -3.43 3.23 4.90
C ALA A 65 -4.78 2.52 5.16
N THR A 66 -4.82 1.56 6.06
CA THR A 66 -6.06 0.84 6.40
C THR A 66 -7.08 1.78 7.03
N GLU A 67 -6.65 2.63 7.96
CA GLU A 67 -7.53 3.61 8.60
C GLU A 67 -8.01 4.68 7.61
N LEU A 68 -7.17 5.07 6.64
CA LEU A 68 -7.59 6.00 5.59
C LEU A 68 -8.73 5.43 4.75
N ILE A 69 -8.64 4.15 4.37
CA ILE A 69 -9.73 3.47 3.64
C ILE A 69 -11.00 3.41 4.52
N ARG A 70 -10.86 3.05 5.79
CA ARG A 70 -12.00 2.98 6.72
C ARG A 70 -12.66 4.34 6.91
N SER A 71 -11.89 5.43 6.87
CA SER A 71 -12.41 6.79 7.03
C SER A 71 -13.08 7.36 5.77
N GLY A 72 -13.07 6.64 4.66
CA GLY A 72 -13.72 7.05 3.43
C GLY A 72 -12.79 7.51 2.32
N LYS A 73 -11.48 7.50 2.53
CA LYS A 73 -10.52 7.83 1.47
C LYS A 73 -10.53 6.73 0.41
N ARG A 74 -10.42 7.14 -0.85
CA ARG A 74 -10.45 6.22 -1.99
C ARG A 74 -9.40 6.63 -3.02
N PHE A 75 -8.87 5.62 -3.70
CA PHE A 75 -8.07 5.81 -4.90
C PHE A 75 -8.95 5.49 -6.13
N GLU A 76 -8.93 6.36 -7.14
CA GLU A 76 -9.65 6.12 -8.38
C GLU A 76 -8.85 5.14 -9.26
N GLY A 77 -9.26 3.90 -9.28
CA GLY A 77 -8.62 2.83 -10.01
C GLY A 77 -8.30 1.65 -9.09
N THR A 78 -7.64 0.66 -9.65
CA THR A 78 -7.24 -0.55 -8.91
C THR A 78 -5.87 -0.37 -8.29
N ILE A 79 -5.76 -0.65 -7.00
CA ILE A 79 -4.49 -0.69 -6.28
C ILE A 79 -3.89 -2.09 -6.50
N LEU A 80 -2.63 -2.17 -6.92
CA LEU A 80 -1.92 -3.44 -7.11
C LEU A 80 -0.92 -3.64 -5.98
N ILE A 81 -1.01 -4.79 -5.29
CA ILE A 81 -0.05 -5.17 -4.24
C ILE A 81 0.44 -6.59 -4.51
N ASP A 82 1.76 -6.77 -4.53
CA ASP A 82 2.39 -8.09 -4.50
C ASP A 82 3.03 -8.35 -3.14
N GLN A 83 2.75 -9.51 -2.57
CA GLN A 83 3.19 -9.92 -1.24
C GLN A 83 3.69 -11.38 -1.32
N GLY A 84 4.88 -11.64 -0.79
CA GLY A 84 5.41 -12.99 -0.71
C GLY A 84 4.80 -13.80 0.43
N SER A 85 4.49 -15.07 0.17
CA SER A 85 3.94 -15.96 1.20
C SER A 85 4.98 -16.40 2.23
N ALA A 86 6.26 -16.40 1.86
CA ALA A 86 7.39 -16.77 2.73
C ALA A 86 8.06 -15.57 3.40
N ASP A 87 7.43 -14.42 3.37
CA ASP A 87 7.91 -13.19 4.02
C ASP A 87 7.87 -13.36 5.53
N ASN A 88 9.01 -13.20 6.19
CA ASN A 88 9.12 -13.36 7.65
C ASN A 88 8.34 -12.29 8.43
N PHE A 89 7.98 -11.19 7.79
CA PHE A 89 7.27 -10.08 8.42
C PHE A 89 5.76 -10.09 8.12
N LEU A 90 5.30 -11.10 7.39
CA LEU A 90 3.93 -11.18 6.91
C LEU A 90 2.90 -11.10 8.04
N GLU A 91 3.07 -11.91 9.08
CA GLU A 91 2.08 -12.05 10.14
C GLU A 91 2.14 -10.96 11.20
N GLU A 92 3.33 -10.46 11.55
CA GLU A 92 3.52 -9.51 12.64
C GLU A 92 3.53 -8.06 12.19
N GLN A 93 4.04 -7.78 11.00
CA GLN A 93 4.29 -6.43 10.54
C GLN A 93 3.42 -6.02 9.35
N LEU A 94 3.34 -6.86 8.33
CA LEU A 94 2.73 -6.46 7.06
C LEU A 94 1.21 -6.62 7.05
N LYS A 95 0.70 -7.72 7.51
CA LYS A 95 -0.74 -7.98 7.69
C LYS A 95 -1.61 -7.49 6.52
N PRO A 96 -1.30 -7.91 5.26
CA PRO A 96 -2.00 -7.39 4.09
C PRO A 96 -3.52 -7.65 4.14
N HIS A 97 -3.95 -8.68 4.86
CA HIS A 97 -5.37 -9.00 5.02
C HIS A 97 -6.17 -7.86 5.67
N LEU A 98 -5.57 -7.06 6.55
CA LEU A 98 -6.26 -5.93 7.17
C LEU A 98 -6.64 -4.87 6.13
N PHE A 99 -5.72 -4.58 5.20
CA PHE A 99 -6.00 -3.65 4.12
C PHE A 99 -7.00 -4.22 3.13
N ALA A 100 -6.85 -5.50 2.78
CA ALA A 100 -7.77 -6.18 1.87
C ALA A 100 -9.21 -6.18 2.40
N GLU A 101 -9.40 -6.49 3.69
CA GLU A 101 -10.71 -6.46 4.34
C GLU A 101 -11.30 -5.04 4.32
N ALA A 102 -10.50 -4.03 4.62
CA ALA A 102 -10.95 -2.64 4.59
C ALA A 102 -11.35 -2.20 3.19
N CYS A 103 -10.56 -2.55 2.17
CA CYS A 103 -10.87 -2.24 0.78
C CYS A 103 -12.15 -2.93 0.31
N GLU A 104 -12.34 -4.21 0.66
CA GLU A 104 -13.54 -4.95 0.30
C GLU A 104 -14.78 -4.31 0.93
N ALA A 105 -14.75 -4.01 2.22
CA ALA A 105 -15.86 -3.38 2.92
C ALA A 105 -16.18 -2.00 2.35
N ALA A 106 -15.20 -1.30 1.84
CA ALA A 106 -15.32 0.07 1.35
C ALA A 106 -15.59 0.17 -0.15
N GLY A 107 -15.51 -0.94 -0.88
CA GLY A 107 -15.66 -0.94 -2.34
C GLY A 107 -14.45 -0.38 -3.08
N GLN A 108 -13.28 -0.32 -2.45
CA GLN A 108 -12.04 0.09 -3.11
C GLN A 108 -11.48 -1.08 -3.93
N PRO A 109 -11.34 -0.94 -5.27
CA PRO A 109 -10.73 -2.01 -6.06
C PRO A 109 -9.29 -2.27 -5.65
N LEU A 110 -8.99 -3.53 -5.33
CA LEU A 110 -7.68 -3.97 -4.91
C LEU A 110 -7.35 -5.29 -5.58
N GLU A 111 -6.16 -5.37 -6.17
CA GLU A 111 -5.58 -6.61 -6.64
C GLU A 111 -4.41 -6.96 -5.72
N LEU A 112 -4.68 -7.79 -4.72
CA LEU A 112 -3.66 -8.32 -3.82
C LEU A 112 -3.25 -9.68 -4.30
N ARG A 113 -1.98 -9.82 -4.73
CA ARG A 113 -1.43 -11.09 -5.21
C ARG A 113 -0.46 -11.63 -4.18
N ILE A 114 -0.73 -12.82 -3.67
CA ILE A 114 0.19 -13.52 -2.77
C ILE A 114 1.07 -14.42 -3.64
N GLN A 115 2.36 -14.12 -3.68
CA GLN A 115 3.33 -14.84 -4.51
C GLN A 115 3.98 -15.94 -3.68
N ASP A 116 3.70 -17.18 -4.04
CA ASP A 116 4.12 -18.33 -3.28
C ASP A 116 5.65 -18.49 -3.24
N GLY A 117 6.19 -18.68 -2.03
CA GLY A 117 7.61 -18.90 -1.81
C GLY A 117 8.49 -17.66 -1.81
N TYR A 118 7.95 -16.48 -2.11
CA TYR A 118 8.74 -15.24 -2.09
C TYR A 118 8.80 -14.64 -0.69
N ASP A 119 9.97 -14.09 -0.37
CA ASP A 119 10.21 -13.41 0.90
C ASP A 119 10.15 -11.88 0.77
N HIS A 120 10.71 -11.15 1.75
CA HIS A 120 10.71 -9.68 1.80
C HIS A 120 11.90 -9.07 1.03
N SER A 121 12.58 -9.84 0.19
CA SER A 121 13.78 -9.39 -0.51
C SER A 121 13.50 -8.77 -1.87
N TYR A 122 14.55 -8.29 -2.51
CA TYR A 122 14.49 -7.73 -3.86
C TYR A 122 14.05 -8.74 -4.93
N TYR A 123 14.10 -10.05 -4.65
CA TYR A 123 13.61 -11.05 -5.59
C TYR A 123 12.13 -10.90 -5.88
N LEU A 124 11.33 -10.55 -4.88
CA LEU A 124 9.92 -10.25 -5.08
C LEU A 124 9.76 -9.09 -6.07
N MET A 125 10.49 -7.99 -5.84
CA MET A 125 10.44 -6.82 -6.72
C MET A 125 10.94 -7.14 -8.12
N ALA A 126 12.09 -7.79 -8.24
CA ALA A 126 12.68 -8.13 -9.52
C ALA A 126 11.78 -9.04 -10.35
N SER A 127 11.13 -10.02 -9.70
CA SER A 127 10.27 -10.98 -10.38
C SER A 127 8.98 -10.36 -10.93
N PHE A 128 8.44 -9.35 -10.25
CA PHE A 128 7.12 -8.79 -10.59
C PHE A 128 7.18 -7.32 -11.01
N MET A 129 8.35 -6.73 -11.13
CA MET A 129 8.51 -5.33 -11.54
C MET A 129 7.90 -5.06 -12.91
N GLU A 130 8.03 -5.99 -13.86
CA GLU A 130 7.46 -5.83 -15.19
C GLU A 130 5.95 -5.65 -15.14
N GLU A 131 5.25 -6.46 -14.33
CA GLU A 131 3.80 -6.33 -14.16
C GLU A 131 3.42 -5.01 -13.52
N HIS A 132 4.20 -4.52 -12.57
CA HIS A 132 3.96 -3.22 -11.97
C HIS A 132 4.19 -2.08 -12.97
N ILE A 133 5.25 -2.15 -13.76
CA ILE A 133 5.50 -1.16 -14.81
C ILE A 133 4.36 -1.16 -15.83
N ARG A 134 3.87 -2.34 -16.22
CA ARG A 134 2.74 -2.48 -17.13
C ARG A 134 1.46 -1.89 -16.52
N HIS A 135 1.22 -2.15 -15.25
CA HIS A 135 0.09 -1.58 -14.50
C HIS A 135 0.10 -0.05 -14.57
N HIS A 136 1.25 0.56 -14.28
CA HIS A 136 1.42 2.02 -14.35
C HIS A 136 1.31 2.54 -15.78
N ALA A 137 1.95 1.87 -16.72
CA ALA A 137 1.94 2.29 -18.14
C ALA A 137 0.52 2.32 -18.71
N LEU A 138 -0.29 1.32 -18.42
CA LEU A 138 -1.69 1.28 -18.87
C LEU A 138 -2.49 2.47 -18.33
N ALA A 139 -2.33 2.79 -17.06
CA ALA A 139 -3.03 3.92 -16.45
C ALA A 139 -2.54 5.26 -17.00
N LEU A 140 -1.22 5.44 -17.17
CA LEU A 140 -0.62 6.68 -17.65
C LEU A 140 -0.92 6.96 -19.12
N ASN A 141 -1.12 5.91 -19.92
CA ASN A 141 -1.44 6.02 -21.34
C ASN A 141 -2.95 6.15 -21.58
N THR A 142 -3.77 6.06 -20.55
CA THR A 142 -5.22 6.23 -20.69
C THR A 142 -5.53 7.72 -20.81
N LYS A 143 -6.26 8.09 -21.87
CA LYS A 143 -6.75 9.46 -22.03
C LYS A 143 -7.87 9.69 -21.03
N ALA A 144 -7.77 10.79 -20.34
CA ALA A 144 -8.80 11.20 -19.38
C ALA A 144 -10.11 11.55 -20.09
#